data_f81947af58dc86e91bce8cd1607f8711
#
_entry.id   f81947af58dc86e91bce8cd1607f8711
#
_cell.length_a   1.000
_cell.length_b   1.000
_cell.length_c   1.000
_cell.angle_alpha   90.00
_cell.angle_beta   90.00
_cell.angle_gamma   90.00
#
_symmetry.space_group_name_H-M   'P 1'
#
loop_
_entity.id
_entity.type
_entity.pdbx_description
1 polymer ?
#
loop_
_entity_poly.entity_id
_entity_poly.type
_entity_poly.pdbx_seq_one_letter_code
_entity_poly.pdbx_strand_id
1 'polypeptide(L)'
;MANSRKDHKGRKLREGESWRKDGRYSYRYTDIRSGKRLTVYARDLPELREKEKQIAKDLEDNILTDGAIKKLTLNKLFERYMSTRELKESTRANYLKTWENRVKDEIGNIKVVQILPSHIKSFYSKLSKAGYAYSTIKFIDNMICPALEMAVDDDIIRKNQAKFSISDYGR
;
A
#
# COMPACT_ATOMS: atom_id res chain seq x y z
N MET A 1 27.37 29.86 -13.97
CA MET A 1 27.54 28.45 -14.32
C MET A 1 27.21 27.60 -13.08
N ALA A 2 26.16 26.80 -13.12
CA ALA A 2 25.77 25.98 -11.99
C ALA A 2 26.82 24.89 -11.74
N ASN A 3 27.41 24.92 -10.56
CA ASN A 3 28.44 23.96 -10.15
C ASN A 3 27.85 22.54 -10.14
N SER A 4 28.20 21.74 -11.12
CA SER A 4 27.68 20.37 -11.31
C SER A 4 28.13 19.50 -10.13
N ARG A 5 27.22 19.17 -9.22
CA ARG A 5 27.47 18.24 -8.10
C ARG A 5 27.90 16.87 -8.65
N LYS A 6 28.98 16.34 -8.13
CA LYS A 6 29.49 15.01 -8.47
C LYS A 6 29.56 14.13 -7.22
N ASP A 7 29.42 12.85 -7.39
CA ASP A 7 29.63 11.88 -6.32
C ASP A 7 31.12 11.54 -6.15
N HIS A 8 31.44 10.63 -5.21
CA HIS A 8 32.81 10.17 -4.93
C HIS A 8 33.49 9.44 -6.11
N LYS A 9 32.70 9.02 -7.11
CA LYS A 9 33.17 8.37 -8.36
C LYS A 9 33.20 9.34 -9.56
N GLY A 10 33.02 10.65 -9.31
CA GLY A 10 33.02 11.67 -10.36
C GLY A 10 31.74 11.72 -11.22
N ARG A 11 30.70 10.95 -10.89
CA ARG A 11 29.46 10.90 -11.66
C ARG A 11 28.61 12.13 -11.33
N LYS A 12 28.02 12.73 -12.36
CA LYS A 12 27.12 13.92 -12.22
C LYS A 12 25.83 13.52 -11.50
N LEU A 13 25.51 14.25 -10.43
CA LEU A 13 24.27 14.15 -9.69
C LEU A 13 23.22 15.10 -10.29
N ARG A 14 21.96 14.65 -10.32
CA ARG A 14 20.80 15.42 -10.77
C ARG A 14 20.31 16.34 -9.66
N GLU A 15 19.37 17.22 -9.99
CA GLU A 15 18.66 18.03 -9.00
C GLU A 15 17.95 17.11 -7.98
N GLY A 16 18.04 17.44 -6.70
CA GLY A 16 17.52 16.59 -5.62
C GLY A 16 18.43 15.44 -5.18
N GLU A 17 19.32 14.94 -6.05
CA GLU A 17 20.28 13.89 -5.69
C GLU A 17 21.42 14.42 -4.82
N SER A 18 21.88 13.63 -3.85
CA SER A 18 23.07 13.92 -3.04
C SER A 18 23.80 12.64 -2.67
N TRP A 19 25.14 12.74 -2.61
CA TRP A 19 26.00 11.74 -1.99
C TRP A 19 26.25 12.14 -0.54
N ARG A 20 26.09 11.22 0.39
CA ARG A 20 26.19 11.43 1.83
C ARG A 20 27.52 10.89 2.38
N LYS A 21 27.97 11.45 3.48
CA LYS A 21 29.18 10.99 4.19
C LYS A 21 29.06 9.56 4.73
N ASP A 22 27.83 9.07 4.93
CA ASP A 22 27.52 7.70 5.39
C ASP A 22 27.56 6.64 4.25
N GLY A 23 28.05 7.01 3.06
CA GLY A 23 28.18 6.10 1.92
C GLY A 23 26.87 5.81 1.18
N ARG A 24 25.79 6.54 1.47
CA ARG A 24 24.50 6.37 0.80
C ARG A 24 24.19 7.53 -0.13
N TYR A 25 23.36 7.26 -1.13
CA TYR A 25 22.75 8.29 -1.95
C TYR A 25 21.40 8.69 -1.38
N SER A 26 21.02 9.94 -1.58
CA SER A 26 19.69 10.43 -1.20
C SER A 26 19.11 11.28 -2.32
N TYR A 27 17.79 11.19 -2.48
CA TYR A 27 17.00 12.03 -3.37
C TYR A 27 15.94 12.75 -2.54
N ARG A 28 15.90 14.07 -2.66
CA ARG A 28 14.94 14.93 -1.97
C ARG A 28 13.96 15.50 -2.98
N TYR A 29 12.68 15.36 -2.68
CA TYR A 29 11.59 15.86 -3.51
C TYR A 29 10.47 16.43 -2.64
N THR A 30 9.58 17.20 -3.24
CA THR A 30 8.36 17.70 -2.59
C THR A 30 7.19 16.89 -3.13
N ASP A 31 6.43 16.30 -2.24
CA ASP A 31 5.16 15.68 -2.58
C ASP A 31 4.15 16.81 -2.80
N ILE A 32 3.69 16.95 -4.03
CA ILE A 32 2.83 18.07 -4.49
C ILE A 32 1.53 18.11 -3.70
N ARG A 33 1.00 16.94 -3.33
CA ARG A 33 -0.30 16.80 -2.69
C ARG A 33 -0.27 17.10 -1.19
N SER A 34 0.73 16.58 -0.48
CA SER A 34 0.90 16.84 0.95
C SER A 34 1.70 18.11 1.24
N GLY A 35 2.36 18.70 0.23
CA GLY A 35 3.28 19.83 0.40
C GLY A 35 4.56 19.50 1.20
N LYS A 36 4.72 18.23 1.61
CA LYS A 36 5.85 17.80 2.44
C LYS A 36 7.10 17.57 1.61
N ARG A 37 8.24 17.97 2.15
CA ARG A 37 9.55 17.58 1.63
C ARG A 37 9.92 16.21 2.14
N LEU A 38 10.10 15.27 1.23
CA LEU A 38 10.44 13.87 1.50
C LEU A 38 11.85 13.55 1.00
N THR A 39 12.49 12.57 1.61
CA THR A 39 13.81 12.10 1.19
C THR A 39 13.82 10.58 1.14
N VAL A 40 14.30 10.03 0.03
CA VAL A 40 14.54 8.60 -0.11
C VAL A 40 16.04 8.33 -0.16
N TYR A 41 16.43 7.15 0.26
CA TYR A 41 17.83 6.72 0.34
C TYR A 41 18.04 5.46 -0.50
N ALA A 42 19.26 5.33 -1.05
CA ALA A 42 19.70 4.15 -1.77
C ALA A 42 21.17 3.85 -1.48
N ARG A 43 21.59 2.62 -1.71
CA ARG A 43 22.99 2.19 -1.55
C ARG A 43 23.85 2.64 -2.71
N ASP A 44 23.27 2.69 -3.90
CA ASP A 44 23.95 3.11 -5.12
C ASP A 44 23.09 4.04 -5.98
N LEU A 45 23.71 4.66 -6.98
CA LEU A 45 23.06 5.65 -7.85
C LEU A 45 22.01 5.04 -8.80
N PRO A 46 22.22 3.82 -9.38
CA PRO A 46 21.16 3.14 -10.14
C PRO A 46 19.90 2.87 -9.32
N GLU A 47 20.03 2.32 -8.11
CA GLU A 47 18.90 2.09 -7.20
C GLU A 47 18.16 3.39 -6.87
N LEU A 48 18.92 4.49 -6.64
CA LEU A 48 18.32 5.79 -6.38
C LEU A 48 17.46 6.24 -7.56
N ARG A 49 17.98 6.11 -8.78
CA ARG A 49 17.30 6.55 -10.01
C ARG A 49 16.08 5.73 -10.36
N GLU A 50 16.07 4.44 -10.04
CA GLU A 50 14.85 3.63 -10.14
C GLU A 50 13.78 4.11 -9.12
N LYS A 51 14.19 4.45 -7.90
CA LYS A 51 13.28 5.05 -6.91
C LYS A 51 12.75 6.41 -7.37
N GLU A 52 13.59 7.27 -7.97
CA GLU A 52 13.18 8.55 -8.54
C GLU A 52 12.13 8.38 -9.65
N LYS A 53 12.38 7.45 -10.57
CA LYS A 53 11.46 7.14 -11.66
C LYS A 53 10.10 6.66 -11.16
N GLN A 54 10.11 5.80 -10.12
CA GLN A 54 8.87 5.35 -9.50
C GLN A 54 8.14 6.50 -8.77
N ILE A 55 8.87 7.35 -8.05
CA ILE A 55 8.31 8.53 -7.38
C ILE A 55 7.70 9.50 -8.40
N ALA A 56 8.40 9.79 -9.49
CA ALA A 56 7.89 10.65 -10.55
C ALA A 56 6.57 10.11 -11.12
N LYS A 57 6.49 8.81 -11.36
CA LYS A 57 5.27 8.14 -11.80
C LYS A 57 4.16 8.19 -10.74
N ASP A 58 4.49 7.99 -9.46
CA ASP A 58 3.52 8.06 -8.37
C ASP A 58 2.96 9.50 -8.24
N LEU A 59 3.81 10.53 -8.40
CA LEU A 59 3.40 11.93 -8.39
C LEU A 59 2.53 12.30 -9.61
N GLU A 60 2.87 11.78 -10.79
CA GLU A 60 2.10 11.96 -12.02
C GLU A 60 0.70 11.33 -11.90
N ASP A 61 0.61 10.15 -11.26
CA ASP A 61 -0.63 9.44 -11.01
C ASP A 61 -1.36 9.94 -9.74
N ASN A 62 -0.91 11.03 -9.12
CA ASN A 62 -1.43 11.58 -7.85
C ASN A 62 -1.41 10.60 -6.66
N ILE A 63 -0.57 9.57 -6.70
CA ILE A 63 -0.42 8.62 -5.59
C ILE A 63 0.42 9.25 -4.47
N LEU A 64 -0.04 9.11 -3.22
CA LEU A 64 0.69 9.59 -2.06
C LEU A 64 2.04 8.87 -1.90
N THR A 65 3.11 9.64 -1.85
CA THR A 65 4.49 9.12 -1.77
C THR A 65 5.04 9.07 -0.34
N ASP A 66 4.25 9.49 0.66
CA ASP A 66 4.63 9.49 2.07
C ASP A 66 5.01 8.08 2.55
N GLY A 67 6.19 7.94 3.13
CA GLY A 67 6.72 6.67 3.62
C GLY A 67 5.87 6.03 4.72
N ALA A 68 5.07 6.80 5.46
CA ALA A 68 4.13 6.28 6.45
C ALA A 68 2.97 5.55 5.76
N ILE A 69 2.48 6.06 4.64
CA ILE A 69 1.41 5.45 3.85
C ILE A 69 1.92 4.20 3.15
N LYS A 70 3.16 4.22 2.65
CA LYS A 70 3.80 3.02 2.05
C LYS A 70 4.00 1.87 3.06
N LYS A 71 3.92 2.15 4.37
CA LYS A 71 3.98 1.13 5.45
C LYS A 71 2.59 0.69 5.94
N LEU A 72 1.52 1.30 5.43
CA LEU A 72 0.16 0.97 5.83
C LEU A 72 -0.16 -0.49 5.51
N THR A 73 -0.50 -1.28 6.54
CA THR A 73 -0.96 -2.68 6.37
C THR A 73 -2.46 -2.74 6.15
N LEU A 74 -2.95 -3.88 5.64
CA LEU A 74 -4.38 -4.10 5.47
C LEU A 74 -5.13 -4.06 6.80
N ASN A 75 -4.52 -4.51 7.91
CA ASN A 75 -5.08 -4.38 9.26
C ASN A 75 -5.33 -2.91 9.62
N LYS A 76 -4.34 -2.06 9.45
CA LYS A 76 -4.48 -0.62 9.74
C LYS A 76 -5.44 0.09 8.80
N LEU A 77 -5.51 -0.34 7.54
CA LEU A 77 -6.50 0.18 6.60
C LEU A 77 -7.92 -0.21 7.04
N PHE A 78 -8.14 -1.46 7.47
CA PHE A 78 -9.42 -1.91 7.99
C PHE A 78 -9.83 -1.14 9.26
N GLU A 79 -8.91 -0.89 10.18
CA GLU A 79 -9.17 -0.04 11.36
C GLU A 79 -9.65 1.36 10.96
N ARG A 80 -8.98 2.00 9.98
CA ARG A 80 -9.40 3.28 9.42
C ARG A 80 -10.80 3.19 8.80
N TYR A 81 -11.04 2.19 7.96
CA TYR A 81 -12.34 1.95 7.35
C TYR A 81 -13.43 1.80 8.41
N MET A 82 -13.17 1.02 9.46
CA MET A 82 -14.13 0.84 10.56
C MET A 82 -14.37 2.12 11.37
N SER A 83 -13.41 3.03 11.44
CA SER A 83 -13.58 4.33 12.14
C SER A 83 -14.47 5.31 11.37
N THR A 84 -14.56 5.17 10.04
CA THR A 84 -15.41 6.02 9.19
C THR A 84 -16.86 5.50 9.07
N ARG A 85 -17.15 4.32 9.62
CA ARG A 85 -18.45 3.66 9.48
C ARG A 85 -19.32 3.82 10.71
N GLU A 86 -20.50 4.32 10.50
CA GLU A 86 -21.59 4.27 11.50
C GLU A 86 -22.31 2.91 11.35
N LEU A 87 -22.00 1.99 12.26
CA LEU A 87 -22.56 0.64 12.28
C LEU A 87 -23.24 0.39 13.62
N LYS A 88 -24.31 -0.41 13.60
CA LYS A 88 -24.88 -0.96 14.83
C LYS A 88 -23.81 -1.72 15.59
N GLU A 89 -23.81 -1.65 16.93
CA GLU A 89 -22.78 -2.26 17.78
C GLU A 89 -22.62 -3.76 17.53
N SER A 90 -23.71 -4.49 17.36
CA SER A 90 -23.67 -5.93 17.02
C SER A 90 -23.00 -6.22 15.69
N THR A 91 -23.23 -5.36 14.68
CA THR A 91 -22.58 -5.49 13.35
C THR A 91 -21.09 -5.19 13.46
N ARG A 92 -20.72 -4.12 14.18
CA ARG A 92 -19.33 -3.76 14.43
C ARG A 92 -18.59 -4.88 15.14
N ALA A 93 -19.17 -5.44 16.21
CA ALA A 93 -18.59 -6.55 16.95
C ALA A 93 -18.34 -7.78 16.06
N ASN A 94 -19.31 -8.13 15.20
CA ASN A 94 -19.18 -9.24 14.26
C ASN A 94 -18.08 -9.00 13.21
N TYR A 95 -17.94 -7.78 12.68
CA TYR A 95 -16.86 -7.41 11.75
C TYR A 95 -15.50 -7.56 12.41
N LEU A 96 -15.32 -6.99 13.61
CA LEU A 96 -14.06 -7.06 14.35
C LEU A 96 -13.69 -8.51 14.71
N LYS A 97 -14.66 -9.30 15.21
CA LYS A 97 -14.45 -10.72 15.53
C LYS A 97 -14.07 -11.55 14.30
N THR A 98 -14.73 -11.32 13.18
CA THR A 98 -14.44 -12.05 11.94
C THR A 98 -13.07 -11.66 11.40
N TRP A 99 -12.73 -10.37 11.44
CA TRP A 99 -11.42 -9.88 11.04
C TRP A 99 -10.31 -10.51 11.87
N GLU A 100 -10.42 -10.40 13.21
CA GLU A 100 -9.43 -10.93 14.15
C GLU A 100 -9.18 -12.44 13.96
N ASN A 101 -10.25 -13.22 13.79
CA ASN A 101 -10.14 -14.68 13.76
C ASN A 101 -9.78 -15.24 12.38
N ARG A 102 -9.92 -14.48 11.27
CA ARG A 102 -9.83 -15.03 9.92
C ARG A 102 -8.94 -14.26 8.96
N VAL A 103 -8.81 -12.95 9.12
CA VAL A 103 -8.13 -12.08 8.13
C VAL A 103 -6.80 -11.57 8.65
N LYS A 104 -6.76 -11.18 9.92
CA LYS A 104 -5.67 -10.46 10.55
C LYS A 104 -4.31 -11.10 10.34
N ASP A 105 -4.18 -12.40 10.62
CA ASP A 105 -2.91 -13.12 10.57
C ASP A 105 -2.61 -13.69 9.17
N GLU A 106 -3.62 -13.85 8.34
CA GLU A 106 -3.49 -14.45 7.01
C GLU A 106 -2.99 -13.43 5.97
N ILE A 107 -3.71 -12.33 5.80
CA ILE A 107 -3.38 -11.29 4.81
C ILE A 107 -3.31 -9.88 5.41
N GLY A 108 -3.76 -9.70 6.65
CA GLY A 108 -3.88 -8.40 7.29
C GLY A 108 -2.54 -7.67 7.48
N ASN A 109 -1.43 -8.39 7.56
CA ASN A 109 -0.09 -7.82 7.74
C ASN A 109 0.57 -7.40 6.41
N ILE A 110 -0.04 -7.73 5.27
CA ILE A 110 0.47 -7.31 3.96
C ILE A 110 0.28 -5.78 3.83
N LYS A 111 1.32 -5.11 3.36
CA LYS A 111 1.22 -3.67 3.06
C LYS A 111 0.24 -3.45 1.91
N VAL A 112 -0.65 -2.46 2.05
CA VAL A 112 -1.71 -2.17 1.08
C VAL A 112 -1.15 -1.97 -0.34
N VAL A 113 -0.02 -1.28 -0.46
CA VAL A 113 0.66 -1.06 -1.75
C VAL A 113 1.28 -2.34 -2.36
N GLN A 114 1.40 -3.40 -1.60
CA GLN A 114 1.96 -4.70 -2.03
C GLN A 114 0.89 -5.78 -2.22
N ILE A 115 -0.37 -5.47 -1.91
CA ILE A 115 -1.47 -6.41 -2.13
C ILE A 115 -1.66 -6.62 -3.63
N LEU A 116 -1.71 -7.89 -4.03
CA LEU A 116 -2.02 -8.32 -5.39
C LEU A 116 -3.37 -9.05 -5.40
N PRO A 117 -4.09 -9.07 -6.53
CA PRO A 117 -5.31 -9.87 -6.65
C PRO A 117 -5.09 -11.36 -6.32
N SER A 118 -3.90 -11.89 -6.63
CA SER A 118 -3.52 -13.26 -6.32
C SER A 118 -3.47 -13.57 -4.83
N HIS A 119 -3.05 -12.61 -3.99
CA HIS A 119 -3.04 -12.78 -2.53
C HIS A 119 -4.47 -12.97 -2.00
N ILE A 120 -5.42 -12.14 -2.45
CA ILE A 120 -6.80 -12.19 -2.02
C ILE A 120 -7.49 -13.46 -2.56
N LYS A 121 -7.27 -13.80 -3.84
CA LYS A 121 -7.78 -15.01 -4.46
C LYS A 121 -7.29 -16.28 -3.75
N SER A 122 -5.99 -16.34 -3.44
CA SER A 122 -5.38 -17.45 -2.70
C SER A 122 -5.99 -17.59 -1.30
N PHE A 123 -6.21 -16.47 -0.61
CA PHE A 123 -6.84 -16.45 0.69
C PHE A 123 -8.29 -16.98 0.63
N TYR A 124 -9.12 -16.51 -0.33
CA TYR A 124 -10.48 -17.02 -0.49
C TYR A 124 -10.51 -18.51 -0.88
N SER A 125 -9.59 -18.95 -1.74
CA SER A 125 -9.43 -20.37 -2.07
C SER A 125 -9.08 -21.21 -0.83
N LYS A 126 -8.21 -20.69 0.05
CA LYS A 126 -7.87 -21.35 1.32
C LYS A 126 -9.10 -21.50 2.21
N LEU A 127 -9.91 -20.45 2.35
CA LEU A 127 -11.15 -20.49 3.12
C LEU A 127 -12.16 -21.51 2.55
N SER A 128 -12.36 -21.51 1.22
CA SER A 128 -13.25 -22.45 0.55
C SER A 128 -12.81 -23.90 0.76
N LYS A 129 -11.51 -24.20 0.60
CA LYS A 129 -10.93 -25.54 0.86
C LYS A 129 -11.02 -25.95 2.32
N ALA A 130 -11.01 -25.00 3.26
CA ALA A 130 -11.22 -25.25 4.69
C ALA A 130 -12.70 -25.46 5.05
N GLY A 131 -13.62 -25.48 4.06
CA GLY A 131 -15.04 -25.78 4.25
C GLY A 131 -15.87 -24.56 4.71
N TYR A 132 -15.35 -23.34 4.61
CA TYR A 132 -16.16 -22.17 4.93
C TYR A 132 -17.24 -21.94 3.86
N ALA A 133 -18.46 -21.67 4.32
CA ALA A 133 -19.58 -21.36 3.45
C ALA A 133 -19.32 -20.09 2.61
N TYR A 134 -19.87 -20.05 1.40
CA TYR A 134 -19.78 -18.89 0.52
C TYR A 134 -20.22 -17.57 1.22
N SER A 135 -21.29 -17.64 2.03
CA SER A 135 -21.75 -16.47 2.80
C SER A 135 -20.69 -15.90 3.73
N THR A 136 -19.83 -16.75 4.30
CA THR A 136 -18.70 -16.34 5.13
C THR A 136 -17.61 -15.64 4.30
N ILE A 137 -17.27 -16.22 3.13
CA ILE A 137 -16.30 -15.61 2.22
C ILE A 137 -16.83 -14.27 1.69
N LYS A 138 -18.11 -14.23 1.32
CA LYS A 138 -18.78 -13.00 0.89
C LYS A 138 -18.80 -11.93 2.01
N PHE A 139 -19.02 -12.35 3.24
CA PHE A 139 -18.97 -11.45 4.39
C PHE A 139 -17.57 -10.84 4.59
N ILE A 140 -16.52 -11.64 4.41
CA ILE A 140 -15.13 -11.17 4.47
C ILE A 140 -14.81 -10.25 3.28
N ASP A 141 -15.26 -10.58 2.09
CA ASP A 141 -15.11 -9.74 0.90
C ASP A 141 -15.78 -8.36 1.10
N ASN A 142 -16.94 -8.31 1.73
CA ASN A 142 -17.66 -7.08 2.08
C ASN A 142 -16.90 -6.20 3.11
N MET A 143 -15.83 -6.70 3.72
CA MET A 143 -14.91 -5.92 4.56
C MET A 143 -13.67 -5.49 3.80
N ILE A 144 -13.08 -6.39 3.02
CA ILE A 144 -11.82 -6.15 2.30
C ILE A 144 -12.02 -5.22 1.11
N CYS A 145 -13.03 -5.52 0.27
CA CYS A 145 -13.25 -4.77 -0.96
C CYS A 145 -13.55 -3.28 -0.70
N PRO A 146 -14.47 -2.89 0.21
CA PRO A 146 -14.71 -1.48 0.50
C PRO A 146 -13.54 -0.79 1.21
N ALA A 147 -12.77 -1.50 2.05
CA ALA A 147 -11.59 -0.93 2.68
C ALA A 147 -10.51 -0.60 1.62
N LEU A 148 -10.32 -1.47 0.63
CA LEU A 148 -9.41 -1.20 -0.49
C LEU A 148 -9.96 -0.13 -1.44
N GLU A 149 -11.28 0.00 -1.59
CA GLU A 149 -11.88 1.11 -2.36
C GLU A 149 -11.57 2.46 -1.68
N MET A 150 -11.73 2.54 -0.36
CA MET A 150 -11.30 3.73 0.40
C MET A 150 -9.82 4.07 0.17
N ALA A 151 -8.95 3.06 0.06
CA ALA A 151 -7.55 3.29 -0.24
C ALA A 151 -7.30 3.79 -1.68
N VAL A 152 -8.20 3.48 -2.63
CA VAL A 152 -8.18 4.09 -3.97
C VAL A 152 -8.65 5.54 -3.91
N ASP A 153 -9.75 5.81 -3.20
CA ASP A 153 -10.32 7.16 -3.05
C ASP A 153 -9.34 8.10 -2.31
N ASP A 154 -8.54 7.55 -1.38
CA ASP A 154 -7.49 8.27 -0.65
C ASP A 154 -6.17 8.35 -1.44
N ASP A 155 -6.10 7.90 -2.69
CA ASP A 155 -4.91 7.85 -3.55
C ASP A 155 -3.69 7.12 -2.93
N ILE A 156 -3.96 6.11 -2.13
CA ILE A 156 -2.95 5.23 -1.56
C ILE A 156 -2.53 4.15 -2.57
N ILE A 157 -3.50 3.65 -3.34
CA ILE A 157 -3.31 2.68 -4.42
C ILE A 157 -4.08 3.09 -5.68
N ARG A 158 -3.59 2.67 -6.86
CA ARG A 158 -4.19 3.04 -8.15
C ARG A 158 -5.50 2.33 -8.46
N LYS A 159 -5.70 1.14 -7.92
CA LYS A 159 -6.87 0.30 -8.17
C LYS A 159 -7.14 -0.64 -7.01
N ASN A 160 -8.39 -1.01 -6.86
CA ASN A 160 -8.83 -1.98 -5.87
C ASN A 160 -8.49 -3.41 -6.34
N GLN A 161 -7.64 -4.09 -5.58
CA GLN A 161 -7.17 -5.43 -5.90
C GLN A 161 -8.19 -6.54 -5.57
N ALA A 162 -9.26 -6.23 -4.81
CA ALA A 162 -10.36 -7.14 -4.50
C ALA A 162 -11.53 -7.07 -5.51
N LYS A 163 -11.43 -6.22 -6.54
CA LYS A 163 -12.51 -5.98 -7.52
C LYS A 163 -12.54 -7.09 -8.58
N PHE A 164 -12.95 -8.30 -8.19
CA PHE A 164 -13.16 -9.46 -9.06
C PHE A 164 -14.36 -10.27 -8.57
N SER A 165 -14.88 -11.17 -9.42
CA SER A 165 -15.98 -12.07 -9.03
C SER A 165 -15.49 -13.10 -8.01
N ILE A 166 -16.29 -13.30 -6.96
CA ILE A 166 -16.06 -14.33 -5.93
C ILE A 166 -16.96 -15.55 -6.09
N SER A 167 -17.75 -15.61 -7.17
CA SER A 167 -18.68 -16.73 -7.44
C SER A 167 -18.02 -18.11 -7.44
N ASP A 168 -16.74 -18.18 -7.83
CA ASP A 168 -15.98 -19.42 -7.93
C ASP A 168 -15.65 -20.06 -6.58
N TYR A 169 -15.81 -19.32 -5.48
CA TYR A 169 -15.60 -19.80 -4.12
C TYR A 169 -16.88 -20.29 -3.44
N GLY A 170 -17.98 -20.34 -4.18
CA GLY A 170 -19.34 -20.64 -3.70
C GLY A 170 -19.82 -22.07 -3.92
N ARG A 171 -18.90 -23.00 -4.24
CA ARG A 171 -19.26 -24.40 -4.48
C ARG A 171 -18.91 -25.28 -3.31
#